data_704c485650b66d23b0cf69133e50c4d8
#
_entry.id   704c485650b66d23b0cf69133e50c4d8
#
_cell.length_a   1.000
_cell.length_b   1.000
_cell.length_c   1.000
_cell.angle_alpha   90.00
_cell.angle_beta   90.00
_cell.angle_gamma   90.00
#
_symmetry.space_group_name_H-M   'P 1'
#
loop_
_entity.id
_entity.type
_entity.pdbx_description
1 polymer ?
#
loop_
_entity_poly.entity_id
_entity_poly.type
_entity_poly.pdbx_seq_one_letter_code
_entity_poly.pdbx_strand_id
1 'polypeptide(L)'
;MLQPKRTKFRKVHKMKMKGIAQRGNQLAYGTFGIKANEGAWITARQIEAARIAATRYMKREGQLWIKIFPDKPITKKPAEVRMGKGKGAVEYWVSVVKPGKIMFEVGGVSYDIAKEALRLAAQKLPVTTKFVVANDFVKPL
;
A
#
# COMPACT_ATOMS: atom_id res chain seq x y z
N MET A 1 0.07 -13.48 -4.28
CA MET A 1 -0.20 -12.15 -3.72
C MET A 1 0.08 -12.13 -2.23
N LEU A 2 0.30 -10.96 -1.69
CA LEU A 2 0.60 -10.81 -0.28
C LEU A 2 -0.60 -11.19 0.59
N GLN A 3 -0.35 -12.00 1.60
CA GLN A 3 -1.33 -12.33 2.63
C GLN A 3 -0.58 -12.89 3.84
N PRO A 4 -1.16 -12.83 5.06
CA PRO A 4 -0.51 -13.38 6.24
C PRO A 4 -0.36 -14.90 6.13
N LYS A 5 0.78 -15.43 6.57
CA LYS A 5 1.00 -16.88 6.65
C LYS A 5 0.22 -17.51 7.79
N ARG A 6 0.08 -16.77 8.90
CA ARG A 6 -0.66 -17.18 10.08
C ARG A 6 -1.47 -16.03 10.62
N THR A 7 -2.65 -16.33 11.14
CA THR A 7 -3.50 -15.34 11.78
C THR A 7 -4.00 -15.87 13.12
N LYS A 8 -4.09 -15.01 14.12
CA LYS A 8 -4.71 -15.35 15.39
C LYS A 8 -6.21 -15.58 15.21
N PHE A 9 -6.84 -14.73 14.40
CA PHE A 9 -8.24 -14.87 14.03
C PHE A 9 -8.35 -14.83 12.51
N ARG A 10 -9.12 -15.75 11.98
CA ARG A 10 -9.31 -15.87 10.54
C ARG A 10 -10.19 -14.74 9.99
N LYS A 11 -11.13 -14.27 10.81
CA LYS A 11 -12.06 -13.19 10.45
C LYS A 11 -11.99 -12.12 11.52
N VAL A 12 -12.13 -10.86 11.13
CA VAL A 12 -12.13 -9.73 12.04
C VAL A 12 -13.29 -8.81 11.73
N HIS A 13 -13.69 -8.02 12.73
CA HIS A 13 -14.75 -7.03 12.55
C HIS A 13 -14.25 -5.88 11.71
N LYS A 14 -15.14 -5.32 10.88
CA LYS A 14 -14.89 -4.07 10.20
C LYS A 14 -14.87 -2.94 11.22
N MET A 15 -13.84 -2.13 11.18
CA MET A 15 -13.70 -0.97 12.07
C MET A 15 -13.61 0.29 11.24
N LYS A 16 -14.11 1.39 11.80
CA LYS A 16 -13.97 2.70 11.15
C LYS A 16 -12.51 3.13 11.20
N MET A 17 -12.02 3.64 10.08
CA MET A 17 -10.68 4.17 9.99
C MET A 17 -10.65 5.59 10.57
N LYS A 18 -9.83 5.81 11.59
CA LYS A 18 -9.73 7.12 12.25
C LYS A 18 -8.28 7.51 12.44
N GLY A 19 -8.03 8.82 12.45
CA GLY A 19 -6.74 9.39 12.78
C GLY A 19 -5.78 9.44 11.60
N ILE A 20 -4.57 9.85 11.89
CA ILE A 20 -3.47 9.93 10.94
C ILE A 20 -2.38 8.96 11.34
N ALA A 21 -1.48 8.63 10.40
CA ALA A 21 -0.41 7.69 10.65
C ALA A 21 0.58 8.24 11.69
N GLN A 22 0.83 7.47 12.73
CA GLN A 22 1.82 7.78 13.77
C GLN A 22 3.15 7.09 13.49
N ARG A 23 3.09 5.94 12.81
CA ARG A 23 4.26 5.16 12.42
C ARG A 23 4.27 4.95 10.92
N GLY A 24 5.45 4.80 10.35
CA GLY A 24 5.58 4.64 8.91
C GLY A 24 5.21 5.88 8.12
N ASN A 25 5.34 7.06 8.74
CA ASN A 25 5.07 8.35 8.10
C ASN A 25 6.34 9.04 7.59
N GLN A 26 7.48 8.37 7.67
CA GLN A 26 8.76 8.87 7.18
C GLN A 26 9.48 7.78 6.40
N LEU A 27 10.33 8.19 5.45
CA LEU A 27 11.15 7.27 4.68
C LEU A 27 12.15 6.57 5.60
N ALA A 28 12.30 5.25 5.44
CA ALA A 28 13.18 4.42 6.24
C ALA A 28 14.31 3.80 5.44
N TYR A 29 14.02 3.26 4.26
CA TYR A 29 14.99 2.51 3.46
C TYR A 29 15.38 3.20 2.17
N GLY A 30 14.41 3.84 1.50
CA GLY A 30 14.62 4.46 0.20
C GLY A 30 14.87 5.96 0.29
N THR A 31 15.33 6.51 -0.83
CA THR A 31 15.51 7.96 -0.97
C THR A 31 14.21 8.64 -1.35
N PHE A 32 13.32 7.92 -2.00
CA PHE A 32 12.04 8.43 -2.52
C PHE A 32 10.89 7.55 -2.07
N GLY A 33 9.70 8.11 -2.01
CA GLY A 33 8.53 7.33 -1.65
C GLY A 33 7.24 8.04 -2.00
N ILE A 34 6.13 7.35 -1.78
CA ILE A 34 4.79 7.95 -1.89
C ILE A 34 4.06 7.78 -0.56
N LYS A 35 3.43 8.87 -0.16
CA LYS A 35 2.70 8.99 1.09
C LYS A 35 1.21 9.14 0.77
N ALA A 36 0.36 8.43 1.50
CA ALA A 36 -1.08 8.55 1.32
C ALA A 36 -1.58 9.90 1.83
N ASN A 37 -2.40 10.58 1.04
CA ASN A 37 -3.06 11.83 1.44
C ASN A 37 -4.36 11.59 2.18
N GLU A 38 -4.94 10.41 2.00
CA GLU A 38 -6.23 10.04 2.59
C GLU A 38 -6.19 8.60 3.08
N GLY A 39 -7.15 8.23 3.91
CA GLY A 39 -7.26 6.86 4.41
C GLY A 39 -8.06 5.98 3.48
N ALA A 40 -7.66 4.72 3.38
CA ALA A 40 -8.38 3.72 2.59
C ALA A 40 -7.94 2.31 2.94
N TRP A 41 -8.73 1.35 2.50
CA TRP A 41 -8.31 -0.06 2.46
C TRP A 41 -7.69 -0.34 1.11
N ILE A 42 -6.44 -0.80 1.13
CA ILE A 42 -5.71 -1.13 -0.09
C ILE A 42 -5.61 -2.64 -0.17
N THR A 43 -6.14 -3.21 -1.25
CA THR A 43 -6.18 -4.67 -1.41
C THR A 43 -4.81 -5.22 -1.82
N ALA A 44 -4.59 -6.51 -1.55
CA ALA A 44 -3.37 -7.18 -1.98
C ALA A 44 -3.17 -7.07 -3.50
N ARG A 45 -4.25 -7.11 -4.27
CA ARG A 45 -4.19 -6.96 -5.73
C ARG A 45 -3.73 -5.57 -6.15
N GLN A 46 -4.21 -4.53 -5.46
CA GLN A 46 -3.78 -3.15 -5.73
C GLN A 46 -2.30 -2.95 -5.41
N ILE A 47 -1.84 -3.52 -4.29
CA ILE A 47 -0.43 -3.47 -3.92
C ILE A 47 0.43 -4.14 -4.98
N GLU A 48 0.03 -5.32 -5.44
CA GLU A 48 0.78 -6.05 -6.46
C GLU A 48 0.79 -5.31 -7.79
N ALA A 49 -0.34 -4.75 -8.20
CA ALA A 49 -0.44 -3.96 -9.43
C ALA A 49 0.47 -2.72 -9.37
N ALA A 50 0.51 -2.03 -8.23
CA ALA A 50 1.37 -0.87 -8.04
C ALA A 50 2.85 -1.27 -8.10
N ARG A 51 3.22 -2.38 -7.45
CA ARG A 51 4.59 -2.90 -7.49
C ARG A 51 5.04 -3.19 -8.92
N ILE A 52 4.20 -3.89 -9.67
CA ILE A 52 4.51 -4.25 -11.06
C ILE A 52 4.68 -2.99 -11.91
N ALA A 53 3.78 -2.02 -11.77
CA ALA A 53 3.85 -0.78 -12.56
C ALA A 53 5.17 -0.02 -12.30
N ALA A 54 5.57 0.09 -11.04
CA ALA A 54 6.80 0.79 -10.66
C ALA A 54 8.04 0.04 -11.15
N THR A 55 8.13 -1.25 -10.88
CA THR A 55 9.32 -2.04 -11.23
C THR A 55 9.49 -2.17 -12.74
N ARG A 56 8.39 -2.23 -13.48
CA ARG A 56 8.44 -2.27 -14.94
C ARG A 56 9.02 -0.99 -15.53
N TYR A 57 8.63 0.15 -14.98
CA TYR A 57 9.19 1.43 -15.43
C TYR A 57 10.67 1.56 -15.08
N MET A 58 11.07 1.09 -13.90
CA MET A 58 12.46 1.14 -13.45
C MET A 58 13.36 0.13 -14.18
N LYS A 59 12.79 -0.74 -15.00
CA LYS A 59 13.53 -1.77 -15.76
C LYS A 59 14.41 -2.64 -14.87
N ARG A 60 13.93 -2.94 -13.65
CA ARG A 60 14.62 -3.73 -12.63
C ARG A 60 15.89 -3.07 -12.07
N GLU A 61 16.09 -1.80 -12.36
CA GLU A 61 17.15 -1.04 -11.70
C GLU A 61 16.67 -0.53 -10.35
N GLY A 62 17.60 -0.39 -9.41
CA GLY A 62 17.27 0.08 -8.08
C GLY A 62 16.49 -0.92 -7.25
N GLN A 63 15.88 -0.42 -6.19
CA GLN A 63 15.13 -1.23 -5.24
C GLN A 63 13.80 -0.57 -4.91
N LEU A 64 12.77 -1.41 -4.72
CA LEU A 64 11.46 -0.95 -4.27
C LEU A 64 11.11 -1.69 -2.98
N TRP A 65 10.68 -0.95 -1.97
CA TRP A 65 10.21 -1.51 -0.71
C TRP A 65 8.72 -1.24 -0.58
N ILE A 66 7.97 -2.32 -0.33
CA ILE A 66 6.54 -2.21 -0.02
C ILE A 66 6.43 -2.05 1.49
N LYS A 67 5.89 -0.91 1.93
CA LYS A 67 5.84 -0.54 3.35
C LYS A 67 4.50 -0.84 4.00
N ILE A 68 3.55 -1.35 3.25
CA ILE A 68 2.23 -1.74 3.74
C ILE A 68 2.02 -3.23 3.49
N PHE A 69 1.23 -3.86 4.34
CA PHE A 69 0.97 -5.29 4.22
C PHE A 69 -0.53 -5.55 4.44
N PRO A 70 -1.16 -6.37 3.57
CA PRO A 70 -2.59 -6.64 3.66
C PRO A 70 -2.87 -7.71 4.72
N ASP A 71 -3.04 -7.29 5.95
CA ASP A 71 -3.22 -8.17 7.10
C ASP A 71 -4.66 -8.25 7.61
N LYS A 72 -5.57 -7.44 7.05
CA LYS A 72 -6.97 -7.43 7.45
C LYS A 72 -7.81 -8.26 6.48
N PRO A 73 -8.47 -9.33 6.95
CA PRO A 73 -9.34 -10.14 6.09
C PRO A 73 -10.68 -9.45 5.91
N ILE A 74 -11.17 -9.43 4.68
CA ILE A 74 -12.50 -8.93 4.35
C ILE A 74 -13.36 -10.10 3.92
N THR A 75 -14.51 -10.22 4.56
CA THR A 75 -15.46 -11.30 4.29
C THR A 75 -16.58 -10.78 3.43
N LYS A 76 -17.11 -11.66 2.58
CA LYS A 76 -18.26 -11.36 1.75
C LYS A 76 -19.16 -12.58 1.71
N LYS A 77 -20.46 -12.38 1.91
CA LYS A 77 -21.44 -13.44 1.70
C LYS A 77 -21.86 -13.45 0.24
N PRO A 78 -22.09 -14.63 -0.36
CA PRO A 78 -22.71 -14.70 -1.68
C PRO A 78 -24.06 -13.99 -1.66
N ALA A 79 -24.45 -13.39 -2.78
CA ALA A 79 -25.71 -12.67 -2.89
C ALA A 79 -26.93 -13.53 -2.56
N GLU A 80 -26.83 -14.84 -2.73
CA GLU A 80 -27.88 -15.82 -2.51
C GLU A 80 -28.04 -16.25 -1.04
N VAL A 81 -27.08 -15.90 -0.18
CA VAL A 81 -27.09 -16.29 1.23
C VAL A 81 -27.79 -15.21 2.04
N ARG A 82 -28.80 -15.64 2.83
CA ARG A 82 -29.53 -14.73 3.71
C ARG A 82 -28.61 -14.17 4.80
N MET A 83 -28.84 -12.91 5.16
CA MET A 83 -28.15 -12.29 6.27
C MET A 83 -28.49 -13.01 7.57
N GLY A 84 -27.55 -13.07 8.52
CA GLY A 84 -27.77 -13.61 9.85
C GLY A 84 -27.29 -15.04 10.07
N LYS A 85 -26.84 -15.73 9.05
CA LYS A 85 -26.31 -17.11 9.18
C LYS A 85 -24.81 -17.15 9.48
N GLY A 86 -24.31 -16.19 10.25
CA GLY A 86 -22.90 -16.08 10.55
C GLY A 86 -22.11 -15.26 9.52
N LYS A 87 -20.83 -15.04 9.80
CA LYS A 87 -19.95 -14.25 8.96
C LYS A 87 -19.54 -15.03 7.71
N GLY A 88 -19.52 -14.35 6.57
CA GLY A 88 -19.09 -14.96 5.32
C GLY A 88 -17.63 -15.42 5.32
N ALA A 89 -17.24 -16.15 4.30
CA ALA A 89 -15.85 -16.58 4.13
C ALA A 89 -14.94 -15.39 3.80
N VAL A 90 -13.66 -15.52 4.14
CA VAL A 90 -12.64 -14.52 3.78
C VAL A 90 -12.50 -14.52 2.27
N GLU A 91 -12.72 -13.36 1.62
CA GLU A 91 -12.63 -13.23 0.18
C GLU A 91 -11.31 -12.62 -0.25
N TYR A 92 -10.83 -11.60 0.49
CA TYR A 92 -9.59 -10.94 0.15
C TYR A 92 -9.00 -10.25 1.39
N TRP A 93 -7.76 -9.82 1.25
CA TRP A 93 -6.98 -9.17 2.30
C TRP A 93 -6.72 -7.72 1.93
N VAL A 94 -6.75 -6.84 2.92
CA VAL A 94 -6.48 -5.42 2.73
C VAL A 94 -5.50 -4.90 3.78
N SER A 95 -4.79 -3.84 3.42
CA SER A 95 -4.03 -3.02 4.34
C SER A 95 -4.86 -1.79 4.69
N VAL A 96 -5.01 -1.51 5.99
CA VAL A 96 -5.66 -0.28 6.45
C VAL A 96 -4.62 0.82 6.44
N VAL A 97 -4.76 1.77 5.52
CA VAL A 97 -3.82 2.88 5.35
C VAL A 97 -4.45 4.16 5.85
N LYS A 98 -3.77 4.83 6.76
CA LYS A 98 -4.18 6.14 7.30
C LYS A 98 -3.47 7.26 6.55
N PRO A 99 -4.05 8.48 6.53
CA PRO A 99 -3.35 9.62 5.92
C PRO A 99 -1.95 9.80 6.52
N GLY A 100 -0.97 10.08 5.68
CA GLY A 100 0.41 10.27 6.09
C GLY A 100 1.28 9.01 6.05
N LYS A 101 0.71 7.85 5.78
CA LYS A 101 1.47 6.60 5.71
C LYS A 101 2.29 6.54 4.43
N ILE A 102 3.57 6.20 4.55
CA ILE A 102 4.41 5.84 3.40
C ILE A 102 4.01 4.44 2.94
N MET A 103 3.63 4.31 1.69
CA MET A 103 3.16 3.03 1.14
C MET A 103 4.27 2.30 0.38
N PHE A 104 5.06 3.02 -0.39
CA PHE A 104 6.16 2.47 -1.17
C PHE A 104 7.38 3.37 -1.05
N GLU A 105 8.57 2.77 -1.04
CA GLU A 105 9.84 3.48 -1.10
C GLU A 105 10.67 2.96 -2.25
N VAL A 106 11.47 3.83 -2.83
CA VAL A 106 12.36 3.51 -3.95
C VAL A 106 13.75 4.09 -3.68
N GLY A 107 14.77 3.34 -4.04
CA GLY A 107 16.14 3.79 -3.97
C GLY A 107 16.97 3.21 -5.10
N GLY A 108 18.17 3.76 -5.31
CA GLY A 108 19.09 3.26 -6.33
C GLY A 108 18.76 3.68 -7.76
N VAL A 109 17.87 4.66 -7.94
CA VAL A 109 17.54 5.24 -9.25
C VAL A 109 17.55 6.76 -9.14
N SER A 110 17.55 7.43 -10.30
CA SER A 110 17.54 8.89 -10.32
C SER A 110 16.19 9.44 -9.85
N TYR A 111 16.19 10.73 -9.49
CA TYR A 111 14.98 11.43 -9.06
C TYR A 111 13.86 11.31 -10.10
N ASP A 112 14.19 11.56 -11.38
CA ASP A 112 13.16 11.57 -12.43
C ASP A 112 12.58 10.17 -12.66
N ILE A 113 13.42 9.14 -12.63
CA ILE A 113 12.95 7.75 -12.77
C ILE A 113 12.08 7.36 -11.58
N ALA A 114 12.51 7.68 -10.36
CA ALA A 114 11.75 7.38 -9.16
C ALA A 114 10.39 8.08 -9.16
N LYS A 115 10.36 9.35 -9.53
CA LYS A 115 9.12 10.15 -9.55
C LYS A 115 8.12 9.55 -10.52
N GLU A 116 8.54 9.19 -11.72
CA GLU A 116 7.64 8.59 -12.71
C GLU A 116 7.21 7.18 -12.32
N ALA A 117 8.13 6.36 -11.82
CA ALA A 117 7.79 5.00 -11.38
C ALA A 117 6.74 5.03 -10.27
N LEU A 118 6.92 5.91 -9.28
CA LEU A 118 5.98 6.01 -8.17
C LEU A 118 4.66 6.65 -8.61
N ARG A 119 4.67 7.55 -9.59
CA ARG A 119 3.44 8.08 -10.18
C ARG A 119 2.62 6.97 -10.82
N LEU A 120 3.27 6.08 -11.56
CA LEU A 120 2.59 4.93 -12.18
C LEU A 120 2.05 3.96 -11.14
N ALA A 121 2.81 3.72 -10.08
CA ALA A 121 2.35 2.90 -8.96
C ALA A 121 1.11 3.51 -8.31
N ALA A 122 1.13 4.82 -8.06
CA ALA A 122 0.04 5.53 -7.41
C ALA A 122 -1.28 5.43 -8.19
N GLN A 123 -1.21 5.36 -9.52
CA GLN A 123 -2.40 5.22 -10.36
C GLN A 123 -3.15 3.91 -10.10
N LYS A 124 -2.49 2.91 -9.54
CA LYS A 124 -3.10 1.61 -9.21
C LYS A 124 -3.69 1.58 -7.80
N LEU A 125 -3.53 2.65 -7.04
CA LEU A 125 -3.98 2.72 -5.66
C LEU A 125 -5.26 3.56 -5.56
N PRO A 126 -6.15 3.27 -4.58
CA PRO A 126 -7.43 3.96 -4.44
C PRO A 126 -7.33 5.30 -3.74
N VAL A 127 -6.13 5.78 -3.43
CA VAL A 127 -5.92 7.03 -2.71
C VAL A 127 -5.06 7.98 -3.52
N THR A 128 -5.23 9.28 -3.26
CA THR A 128 -4.28 10.27 -3.76
C THR A 128 -3.00 10.19 -2.95
N THR A 129 -1.88 10.51 -3.58
CA THR A 129 -0.56 10.35 -2.98
C THR A 129 0.27 11.60 -3.14
N LYS A 130 1.29 11.72 -2.27
CA LYS A 130 2.31 12.75 -2.36
C LYS A 130 3.66 12.08 -2.54
N PHE A 131 4.41 12.53 -3.54
CA PHE A 131 5.80 12.10 -3.73
C PHE A 131 6.66 12.76 -2.66
N VAL A 132 7.44 11.96 -1.94
CA VAL A 132 8.31 12.46 -0.87
C VAL A 132 9.76 12.06 -1.14
N VAL A 133 10.67 12.88 -0.64
CA VAL A 133 12.10 12.74 -0.83
C VAL A 133 12.77 12.75 0.54
N ALA A 134 13.84 11.97 0.69
CA ALA A 134 14.60 11.94 1.94
C ALA A 134 15.21 13.32 2.22
N ASN A 135 15.27 13.69 3.50
CA ASN A 135 15.74 15.02 3.93
C ASN A 135 17.17 15.31 3.52
N ASP A 136 18.00 14.28 3.38
CA ASP A 136 19.42 14.41 3.02
C ASP A 136 19.66 14.37 1.51
N PHE A 137 18.60 14.23 0.71
CA PHE A 137 18.74 14.16 -0.75
C PHE A 137 18.89 15.55 -1.35
N VAL A 138 19.88 15.69 -2.24
CA VAL A 138 20.11 16.90 -3.03
C VAL A 138 19.89 16.55 -4.50
N LYS A 139 18.92 17.20 -5.12
CA LYS A 139 18.63 16.97 -6.53
C LYS A 139 19.78 17.51 -7.39
N PRO A 140 20.37 16.68 -8.28
CA PRO A 140 21.37 17.17 -9.21
C PRO A 140 20.83 18.25 -10.13
N LEU A 141 21.64 19.25 -10.42
CA LEU A 141 21.30 20.31 -11.34
C LEU A 141 21.30 19.82 -12.80
#